data_e9cb2cafffc947c6aeb96b0be2c0c8fe
#
_entry.id   e9cb2cafffc947c6aeb96b0be2c0c8fe
#
_cell.length_a   1.000
_cell.length_b   1.000
_cell.length_c   1.000
_cell.angle_alpha   90.00
_cell.angle_beta   90.00
_cell.angle_gamma   90.00
#
_symmetry.space_group_name_H-M   'P 1'
#
loop_
_entity.id
_entity.type
_entity.pdbx_description
1 polymer ?
#
loop_
_entity_poly.entity_id
_entity_poly.type
_entity_poly.pdbx_seq_one_letter_code
_entity_poly.pdbx_strand_id
1 'polypeptide(L)'
;ILENAKYTGADNYPKLVDINLFEAAAEKRQTKQRLPERTLAQKALKSVCSKPPTPEIEQQVTHLLSRLAEQPERITQPGKTPAPTHTNTQVELDDVLNTQPLDEDAARSLICKLAQEQYDAIGNEEYETERLRRLFAAFECTAELNAELLQSAVTAVLVTRQAVRLQLKNGQIIGKDDLV
;
A
#
# COMPACT_ATOMS: atom_id res chain seq x y z
N ILE A 1 -16.60 38.59 3.48
CA ILE A 1 -16.05 39.79 4.17
C ILE A 1 -14.71 40.17 3.56
N LEU A 2 -13.74 39.28 3.46
CA LEU A 2 -12.37 39.56 2.99
C LEU A 2 -12.23 39.80 1.46
N GLU A 3 -13.28 39.75 0.69
CA GLU A 3 -13.27 39.97 -0.78
C GLU A 3 -14.07 41.21 -1.21
N ASN A 4 -14.81 41.76 -0.30
CA ASN A 4 -15.70 42.87 -0.65
C ASN A 4 -15.09 44.20 -0.18
N ALA A 5 -14.66 45.04 -1.12
CA ALA A 5 -14.08 46.34 -0.87
C ALA A 5 -15.02 47.33 -0.13
N LYS A 6 -16.33 47.04 -0.06
CA LYS A 6 -17.29 47.88 0.68
C LYS A 6 -16.92 48.02 2.16
N TYR A 7 -16.26 47.04 2.74
CA TYR A 7 -15.86 47.08 4.16
C TYR A 7 -14.65 47.99 4.46
N THR A 8 -14.00 48.53 3.44
CA THR A 8 -12.93 49.52 3.58
C THR A 8 -13.44 50.98 3.59
N GLY A 9 -14.78 51.20 3.53
CA GLY A 9 -15.39 52.53 3.50
C GLY A 9 -15.77 53.02 2.13
N ALA A 10 -15.84 52.15 1.11
CA ALA A 10 -16.32 52.46 -0.22
C ALA A 10 -17.87 52.48 -0.26
N ASP A 11 -18.46 53.22 -1.19
CA ASP A 11 -19.92 53.27 -1.45
C ASP A 11 -20.80 53.63 -0.23
N ASN A 12 -20.40 54.62 0.59
CA ASN A 12 -21.13 55.08 1.78
C ASN A 12 -21.32 54.01 2.88
N TYR A 13 -20.58 52.91 2.84
CA TYR A 13 -20.57 51.98 3.95
C TYR A 13 -19.59 52.42 5.03
N PRO A 14 -19.91 52.15 6.34
CA PRO A 14 -18.97 52.44 7.42
C PRO A 14 -17.70 51.61 7.26
N LYS A 15 -16.53 52.26 7.44
CA LYS A 15 -15.24 51.59 7.42
C LYS A 15 -15.13 50.59 8.57
N LEU A 16 -15.13 49.31 8.29
CA LEU A 16 -15.00 48.23 9.23
C LEU A 16 -13.59 47.67 9.31
N VAL A 17 -12.82 47.79 8.19
CA VAL A 17 -11.46 47.25 8.08
C VAL A 17 -10.57 48.31 7.44
N ASP A 18 -9.33 48.44 7.94
CA ASP A 18 -8.33 49.30 7.32
C ASP A 18 -7.92 48.79 5.94
N ILE A 19 -7.73 49.73 4.99
CA ILE A 19 -7.30 49.42 3.62
C ILE A 19 -6.00 48.59 3.64
N ASN A 20 -5.02 48.98 4.43
CA ASN A 20 -3.74 48.26 4.54
C ASN A 20 -3.93 46.83 5.01
N LEU A 21 -4.84 46.57 5.94
CA LEU A 21 -5.17 45.24 6.45
C LEU A 21 -5.93 44.39 5.42
N PHE A 22 -6.79 45.03 4.63
CA PHE A 22 -7.51 44.37 3.55
C PHE A 22 -6.57 43.98 2.41
N GLU A 23 -5.65 44.89 1.99
CA GLU A 23 -4.64 44.61 0.98
C GLU A 23 -3.65 43.51 1.44
N ALA A 24 -3.15 43.58 2.66
CA ALA A 24 -2.29 42.54 3.21
C ALA A 24 -3.00 41.18 3.31
N ALA A 25 -4.30 41.16 3.57
CA ALA A 25 -5.10 39.93 3.53
C ALA A 25 -5.32 39.42 2.11
N ALA A 26 -5.45 40.31 1.12
CA ALA A 26 -5.55 39.97 -0.29
C ALA A 26 -4.23 39.39 -0.83
N GLU A 27 -3.10 40.01 -0.50
CA GLU A 27 -1.76 39.47 -0.83
C GLU A 27 -1.52 38.10 -0.20
N LYS A 28 -1.84 37.92 1.08
CA LYS A 28 -1.73 36.61 1.74
C LYS A 28 -2.63 35.56 1.13
N ARG A 29 -3.76 35.93 0.49
CA ARG A 29 -4.60 34.98 -0.24
C ARG A 29 -4.03 34.63 -1.60
N GLN A 30 -3.43 35.60 -2.29
CA GLN A 30 -2.75 35.35 -3.57
C GLN A 30 -1.49 34.50 -3.38
N THR A 31 -0.73 34.74 -2.30
CA THR A 31 0.46 33.95 -1.95
C THR A 31 0.11 32.58 -1.38
N LYS A 32 -1.06 32.38 -0.77
CA LYS A 32 -1.65 31.06 -0.55
C LYS A 32 -2.22 30.50 -1.85
N GLN A 33 -1.37 30.35 -2.86
CA GLN A 33 -1.69 29.51 -4.01
C GLN A 33 -2.23 28.18 -3.49
N ARG A 34 -3.41 27.81 -3.95
CA ARG A 34 -3.92 26.44 -3.75
C ARG A 34 -2.81 25.52 -4.18
N LEU A 35 -2.29 24.75 -3.23
CA LEU A 35 -1.34 23.68 -3.55
C LEU A 35 -1.92 22.93 -4.75
N PRO A 36 -1.14 22.73 -5.83
CA PRO A 36 -1.62 22.07 -7.01
C PRO A 36 -2.33 20.77 -6.63
N GLU A 37 -3.48 20.53 -7.24
CA GLU A 37 -4.27 19.35 -6.90
C GLU A 37 -3.42 18.10 -7.14
N ARG A 38 -3.33 17.23 -6.14
CA ARG A 38 -2.53 16.01 -6.24
C ARG A 38 -3.02 15.15 -7.38
N THR A 39 -2.09 14.65 -8.19
CA THR A 39 -2.39 13.69 -9.25
C THR A 39 -2.96 12.39 -8.67
N LEU A 40 -3.60 11.56 -9.49
CA LEU A 40 -4.11 10.25 -9.09
C LEU A 40 -2.98 9.38 -8.51
N ALA A 41 -1.80 9.42 -9.13
CA ALA A 41 -0.62 8.71 -8.67
C ALA A 41 -0.16 9.15 -7.27
N GLN A 42 -0.14 10.46 -7.01
CA GLN A 42 0.19 11.00 -5.69
C GLN A 42 -0.86 10.68 -4.62
N LYS A 43 -2.15 10.63 -5.01
CA LYS A 43 -3.22 10.17 -4.11
C LYS A 43 -3.05 8.68 -3.77
N ALA A 44 -2.75 7.85 -4.77
CA ALA A 44 -2.47 6.43 -4.59
C ALA A 44 -1.21 6.20 -3.73
N LEU A 45 -0.12 6.92 -4.01
CA LEU A 45 1.10 6.83 -3.20
C LEU A 45 0.85 7.20 -1.73
N LYS A 46 0.06 8.25 -1.49
CA LYS A 46 -0.28 8.66 -0.13
C LYS A 46 -1.05 7.57 0.64
N SER A 47 -1.90 6.79 -0.04
CA SER A 47 -2.70 5.74 0.62
C SER A 47 -1.85 4.54 1.07
N VAL A 48 -0.76 4.23 0.36
CA VAL A 48 0.12 3.08 0.64
C VAL A 48 1.41 3.45 1.36
N CYS A 49 1.72 4.75 1.49
CA CYS A 49 2.97 5.21 2.08
C CYS A 49 2.88 5.33 3.61
N SER A 50 3.87 4.80 4.33
CA SER A 50 3.96 4.88 5.78
C SER A 50 4.26 6.31 6.31
N LYS A 51 4.74 7.19 5.44
CA LYS A 51 5.02 8.60 5.74
C LYS A 51 4.46 9.51 4.67
N PRO A 52 4.27 10.83 4.94
CA PRO A 52 3.85 11.77 3.91
C PRO A 52 4.78 11.70 2.69
N PRO A 53 4.27 11.45 1.47
CA PRO A 53 5.09 11.33 0.28
C PRO A 53 5.74 12.68 -0.06
N THR A 54 7.06 12.66 -0.25
CA THR A 54 7.85 13.76 -0.80
C THR A 54 8.17 13.46 -2.27
N PRO A 55 8.55 14.47 -3.08
CA PRO A 55 8.96 14.24 -4.46
C PRO A 55 10.12 13.21 -4.59
N GLU A 56 11.02 13.18 -3.61
CA GLU A 56 12.12 12.22 -3.56
C GLU A 56 11.62 10.78 -3.37
N ILE A 57 10.62 10.58 -2.49
CA ILE A 57 9.99 9.28 -2.28
C ILE A 57 9.27 8.83 -3.56
N GLU A 58 8.55 9.74 -4.22
CA GLU A 58 7.86 9.49 -5.48
C GLU A 58 8.85 9.00 -6.56
N GLN A 59 9.98 9.69 -6.73
CA GLN A 59 11.04 9.30 -7.66
C GLN A 59 11.65 7.94 -7.33
N GLN A 60 11.94 7.66 -6.04
CA GLN A 60 12.49 6.38 -5.63
C GLN A 60 11.50 5.23 -5.86
N VAL A 61 10.21 5.43 -5.56
CA VAL A 61 9.16 4.45 -5.84
C VAL A 61 9.03 4.19 -7.34
N THR A 62 9.01 5.24 -8.17
CA THR A 62 8.96 5.11 -9.64
C THR A 62 10.16 4.32 -10.15
N HIS A 63 11.36 4.64 -9.67
CA HIS A 63 12.58 3.91 -10.06
C HIS A 63 12.53 2.43 -9.66
N LEU A 64 12.06 2.10 -8.45
CA LEU A 64 11.91 0.71 -8.01
C LEU A 64 10.89 -0.06 -8.86
N LEU A 65 9.75 0.56 -9.18
CA LEU A 65 8.73 -0.06 -10.05
C LEU A 65 9.25 -0.29 -11.47
N SER A 66 10.00 0.67 -12.04
CA SER A 66 10.62 0.53 -13.36
C SER A 66 11.65 -0.60 -13.39
N ARG A 67 12.48 -0.72 -12.35
CA ARG A 67 13.45 -1.81 -12.24
C ARG A 67 12.77 -3.18 -12.11
N LEU A 68 11.65 -3.26 -11.39
CA LEU A 68 10.86 -4.49 -11.31
C LEU A 68 10.20 -4.85 -12.65
N ALA A 69 9.82 -3.85 -13.46
CA ALA A 69 9.31 -4.09 -14.80
C ALA A 69 10.40 -4.58 -15.76
N GLU A 70 11.66 -4.11 -15.59
CA GLU A 70 12.82 -4.60 -16.34
C GLU A 70 13.23 -6.03 -15.95
N GLN A 71 13.01 -6.41 -14.68
CA GLN A 71 13.42 -7.70 -14.10
C GLN A 71 12.28 -8.36 -13.29
N PRO A 72 11.20 -8.81 -13.95
CA PRO A 72 10.05 -9.41 -13.25
C PRO A 72 10.40 -10.72 -12.52
N GLU A 73 11.45 -11.40 -12.92
CA GLU A 73 11.96 -12.62 -12.27
C GLU A 73 12.49 -12.40 -10.86
N ARG A 74 12.81 -11.16 -10.48
CA ARG A 74 13.19 -10.78 -9.11
C ARG A 74 12.00 -10.85 -8.14
N ILE A 75 10.79 -10.89 -8.65
CA ILE A 75 9.60 -11.13 -7.83
C ILE A 75 9.57 -12.63 -7.50
N THR A 76 9.93 -12.93 -6.25
CA THR A 76 9.99 -14.30 -5.74
C THR A 76 8.95 -14.52 -4.66
N GLN A 77 8.59 -15.77 -4.45
CA GLN A 77 7.73 -16.11 -3.32
C GLN A 77 8.53 -15.86 -2.03
N PRO A 78 8.02 -15.05 -1.09
CA PRO A 78 8.66 -14.93 0.22
C PRO A 78 8.73 -16.33 0.85
N GLY A 79 9.89 -16.64 1.45
CA GLY A 79 10.13 -17.99 2.00
C GLY A 79 8.98 -18.39 2.90
N LYS A 80 8.27 -19.45 2.54
CA LYS A 80 7.26 -20.06 3.42
C LYS A 80 7.96 -20.40 4.73
N THR A 81 7.49 -19.84 5.84
CA THR A 81 7.70 -20.46 7.13
C THR A 81 7.04 -21.85 7.00
N PRO A 82 7.80 -22.96 7.11
CA PRO A 82 7.20 -24.27 6.98
C PRO A 82 6.03 -24.34 7.97
N ALA A 83 4.85 -24.70 7.47
CA ALA A 83 3.72 -24.95 8.33
C ALA A 83 4.16 -25.97 9.40
N PRO A 84 3.81 -25.79 10.67
CA PRO A 84 4.20 -26.71 11.71
C PRO A 84 3.78 -28.12 11.29
N THR A 85 4.73 -29.03 11.22
CA THR A 85 4.58 -30.40 10.67
C THR A 85 3.54 -31.20 11.43
N HIS A 86 3.21 -30.79 12.66
CA HIS A 86 2.17 -31.37 13.50
C HIS A 86 1.33 -30.23 14.09
N THR A 87 0.11 -30.09 13.63
CA THR A 87 -0.87 -29.22 14.28
C THR A 87 -1.47 -29.94 15.47
N ASN A 88 -1.88 -29.21 16.50
CA ASN A 88 -2.59 -29.82 17.65
C ASN A 88 -3.80 -30.63 17.18
N THR A 89 -4.48 -30.21 16.14
CA THR A 89 -5.61 -30.89 15.50
C THR A 89 -5.22 -32.30 14.99
N GLN A 90 -4.00 -32.46 14.46
CA GLN A 90 -3.52 -33.76 14.00
C GLN A 90 -3.27 -34.72 15.17
N VAL A 91 -2.71 -34.24 16.28
CA VAL A 91 -2.52 -35.03 17.51
C VAL A 91 -3.87 -35.44 18.10
N GLU A 92 -4.83 -34.48 18.16
CA GLU A 92 -6.20 -34.78 18.63
C GLU A 92 -6.89 -35.82 17.74
N LEU A 93 -6.69 -35.76 16.41
CA LEU A 93 -7.23 -36.79 15.50
C LEU A 93 -6.61 -38.15 15.73
N ASP A 94 -5.30 -38.22 15.86
CA ASP A 94 -4.58 -39.47 16.15
C ASP A 94 -5.05 -40.11 17.49
N ASP A 95 -5.29 -39.29 18.50
CA ASP A 95 -5.81 -39.77 19.81
C ASP A 95 -7.23 -40.33 19.67
N VAL A 96 -8.13 -39.64 18.92
CA VAL A 96 -9.50 -40.12 18.68
C VAL A 96 -9.48 -41.42 17.87
N LEU A 97 -8.64 -41.54 16.84
CA LEU A 97 -8.52 -42.75 16.02
C LEU A 97 -7.96 -43.96 16.79
N ASN A 98 -7.14 -43.74 17.82
CA ASN A 98 -6.58 -44.76 18.66
C ASN A 98 -7.47 -45.17 19.86
N THR A 99 -8.58 -44.44 20.09
CA THR A 99 -9.50 -44.68 21.19
C THR A 99 -10.59 -45.69 20.79
N GLN A 100 -10.90 -46.67 21.63
CA GLN A 100 -12.00 -47.63 21.40
C GLN A 100 -13.07 -47.46 22.48
N PRO A 101 -14.36 -47.41 22.12
CA PRO A 101 -14.93 -47.41 20.75
C PRO A 101 -14.63 -46.13 19.98
N LEU A 102 -14.45 -46.27 18.67
CA LEU A 102 -14.16 -45.12 17.79
C LEU A 102 -15.36 -44.14 17.76
N ASP A 103 -15.10 -42.88 18.06
CA ASP A 103 -16.05 -41.80 17.88
C ASP A 103 -15.93 -41.25 16.42
N GLU A 104 -16.79 -41.78 15.54
CA GLU A 104 -16.78 -41.43 14.12
C GLU A 104 -17.14 -39.97 13.89
N ASP A 105 -18.01 -39.35 14.68
CA ASP A 105 -18.42 -37.97 14.51
C ASP A 105 -17.32 -36.99 14.92
N ALA A 106 -16.63 -37.28 16.02
CA ALA A 106 -15.46 -36.54 16.46
C ALA A 106 -14.33 -36.65 15.43
N ALA A 107 -14.03 -37.86 14.94
CA ALA A 107 -13.00 -38.06 13.91
C ALA A 107 -13.31 -37.31 12.64
N ARG A 108 -14.55 -37.35 12.15
CA ARG A 108 -14.98 -36.62 10.95
C ARG A 108 -14.86 -35.11 11.12
N SER A 109 -15.24 -34.57 12.28
CA SER A 109 -15.11 -33.16 12.59
C SER A 109 -13.65 -32.70 12.58
N LEU A 110 -12.74 -33.48 13.19
CA LEU A 110 -11.30 -33.18 13.22
C LEU A 110 -10.65 -33.28 11.84
N ILE A 111 -11.06 -34.23 10.99
CA ILE A 111 -10.62 -34.31 9.59
C ILE A 111 -11.00 -33.05 8.81
N CYS A 112 -12.25 -32.58 8.94
CA CYS A 112 -12.70 -31.36 8.29
C CYS A 112 -11.91 -30.13 8.79
N LYS A 113 -11.68 -30.05 10.11
CA LYS A 113 -10.91 -28.94 10.70
C LYS A 113 -9.45 -28.97 10.22
N LEU A 114 -8.81 -30.14 10.18
CA LEU A 114 -7.45 -30.30 9.68
C LEU A 114 -7.35 -29.92 8.19
N ALA A 115 -8.31 -30.33 7.36
CA ALA A 115 -8.37 -29.97 5.96
C ALA A 115 -8.52 -28.43 5.78
N GLN A 116 -9.32 -27.78 6.62
CA GLN A 116 -9.46 -26.34 6.62
C GLN A 116 -8.15 -25.64 7.01
N GLU A 117 -7.50 -26.07 8.09
CA GLU A 117 -6.20 -25.54 8.53
C GLU A 117 -5.12 -25.69 7.43
N GLN A 118 -5.09 -26.83 6.75
CA GLN A 118 -4.17 -27.06 5.62
C GLN A 118 -4.49 -26.15 4.43
N TYR A 119 -5.77 -25.98 4.10
CA TYR A 119 -6.20 -25.08 3.02
C TYR A 119 -5.82 -23.64 3.30
N ASP A 120 -6.08 -23.18 4.53
CA ASP A 120 -5.74 -21.81 4.94
C ASP A 120 -4.21 -21.58 4.96
N ALA A 121 -3.43 -22.63 5.23
CA ALA A 121 -1.96 -22.59 5.21
C ALA A 121 -1.35 -22.55 3.79
N ILE A 122 -2.10 -22.95 2.74
CA ILE A 122 -1.60 -22.92 1.35
C ILE A 122 -1.33 -21.48 0.89
N GLY A 123 -2.12 -20.48 1.36
CA GLY A 123 -1.94 -19.07 1.04
C GLY A 123 -2.09 -18.77 -0.47
N ASN A 124 -2.27 -17.50 -0.78
CA ASN A 124 -2.35 -17.01 -2.17
C ASN A 124 -1.00 -16.52 -2.73
N GLU A 125 0.09 -16.74 -2.02
CA GLU A 125 1.39 -16.12 -2.29
C GLU A 125 1.98 -16.54 -3.64
N GLU A 126 1.83 -17.81 -4.01
CA GLU A 126 2.30 -18.33 -5.30
C GLU A 126 1.50 -17.74 -6.46
N TYR A 127 0.18 -17.72 -6.35
CA TYR A 127 -0.71 -17.11 -7.33
C TYR A 127 -0.44 -15.61 -7.48
N GLU A 128 -0.32 -14.89 -6.36
CA GLU A 128 0.00 -13.46 -6.38
C GLU A 128 1.39 -13.19 -6.95
N THR A 129 2.38 -14.05 -6.70
CA THR A 129 3.72 -13.92 -7.27
C THR A 129 3.67 -14.02 -8.80
N GLU A 130 2.99 -15.03 -9.33
CA GLU A 130 2.86 -15.21 -10.78
C GLU A 130 2.03 -14.09 -11.43
N ARG A 131 0.96 -13.66 -10.77
CA ARG A 131 0.16 -12.51 -11.19
C ARG A 131 0.99 -11.23 -11.27
N LEU A 132 1.81 -10.96 -10.25
CA LEU A 132 2.70 -9.81 -10.21
C LEU A 132 3.75 -9.86 -11.32
N ARG A 133 4.38 -11.01 -11.56
CA ARG A 133 5.33 -11.17 -12.67
C ARG A 133 4.71 -10.82 -14.01
N ARG A 134 3.51 -11.34 -14.30
CA ARG A 134 2.78 -11.02 -15.54
C ARG A 134 2.42 -9.55 -15.64
N LEU A 135 2.00 -8.94 -14.52
CA LEU A 135 1.63 -7.54 -14.47
C LEU A 135 2.84 -6.64 -14.76
N PHE A 136 4.00 -6.93 -14.15
CA PHE A 136 5.22 -6.17 -14.39
C PHE A 136 5.80 -6.43 -15.78
N ALA A 137 5.74 -7.64 -16.30
CA ALA A 137 6.18 -7.97 -17.66
C ALA A 137 5.35 -7.29 -18.76
N ALA A 138 4.07 -7.04 -18.50
CA ALA A 138 3.19 -6.31 -19.41
C ALA A 138 3.28 -4.78 -19.28
N PHE A 139 4.01 -4.28 -18.27
CA PHE A 139 4.10 -2.86 -17.99
C PHE A 139 5.22 -2.20 -18.78
N GLU A 140 4.89 -1.15 -19.54
CA GLU A 140 5.87 -0.30 -20.20
C GLU A 140 6.48 0.68 -19.18
N CYS A 141 7.82 0.70 -19.09
CA CYS A 141 8.52 1.61 -18.19
C CYS A 141 8.24 3.07 -18.56
N THR A 142 7.60 3.79 -17.65
CA THR A 142 7.33 5.22 -17.80
C THR A 142 8.13 6.03 -16.78
N ALA A 143 8.50 7.25 -17.15
CA ALA A 143 9.20 8.16 -16.24
C ALA A 143 8.29 8.68 -15.10
N GLU A 144 6.97 8.52 -15.24
CA GLU A 144 5.99 8.97 -14.27
C GLU A 144 5.43 7.80 -13.46
N LEU A 145 5.06 8.10 -12.22
CA LEU A 145 4.46 7.12 -11.33
C LEU A 145 3.07 6.69 -11.85
N ASN A 146 2.91 5.40 -12.12
CA ASN A 146 1.62 4.84 -12.53
C ASN A 146 0.77 4.45 -11.32
N ALA A 147 -0.42 5.07 -11.21
CA ALA A 147 -1.34 4.85 -10.11
C ALA A 147 -1.91 3.42 -10.09
N GLU A 148 -2.25 2.88 -11.26
CA GLU A 148 -2.85 1.54 -11.40
C GLU A 148 -1.86 0.44 -11.04
N LEU A 149 -0.62 0.56 -11.54
CA LEU A 149 0.46 -0.37 -11.18
C LEU A 149 0.72 -0.34 -9.67
N LEU A 150 0.81 0.86 -9.08
CA LEU A 150 1.04 1.01 -7.65
C LEU A 150 -0.07 0.34 -6.83
N GLN A 151 -1.34 0.57 -7.16
CA GLN A 151 -2.48 0.01 -6.44
C GLN A 151 -2.65 -1.50 -6.66
N SER A 152 -2.30 -2.01 -7.84
CA SER A 152 -2.44 -3.43 -8.16
C SER A 152 -1.29 -4.29 -7.64
N ALA A 153 -0.08 -3.73 -7.51
CA ALA A 153 1.13 -4.47 -7.15
C ALA A 153 1.59 -4.26 -5.70
N VAL A 154 1.41 -3.04 -5.15
CA VAL A 154 2.01 -2.64 -3.87
C VAL A 154 0.97 -2.61 -2.75
N THR A 155 1.30 -3.22 -1.62
CA THR A 155 0.51 -3.16 -0.39
C THR A 155 0.91 -1.98 0.48
N ALA A 156 2.22 -1.74 0.63
CA ALA A 156 2.74 -0.64 1.43
C ALA A 156 4.09 -0.15 0.91
N VAL A 157 4.35 1.14 1.10
CA VAL A 157 5.65 1.77 0.88
C VAL A 157 6.27 2.10 2.22
N LEU A 158 7.32 1.38 2.57
CA LEU A 158 8.02 1.51 3.84
C LEU A 158 9.15 2.52 3.70
N VAL A 159 9.01 3.67 4.36
CA VAL A 159 10.01 4.73 4.32
C VAL A 159 10.80 4.72 5.62
N THR A 160 12.06 4.34 5.55
CA THR A 160 13.04 4.42 6.64
C THR A 160 13.88 5.71 6.53
N ARG A 161 14.82 5.93 7.45
CA ARG A 161 15.72 7.09 7.38
C ARG A 161 16.72 6.99 6.22
N GLN A 162 17.00 5.81 5.73
CA GLN A 162 18.08 5.53 4.76
C GLN A 162 17.58 4.98 3.43
N ALA A 163 16.39 4.41 3.37
CA ALA A 163 15.89 3.75 2.17
C ALA A 163 14.36 3.72 2.09
N VAL A 164 13.87 3.66 0.86
CA VAL A 164 12.48 3.32 0.52
C VAL A 164 12.44 1.86 0.10
N ARG A 165 11.47 1.10 0.64
CA ARG A 165 11.21 -0.30 0.29
C ARG A 165 9.76 -0.47 -0.09
N LEU A 166 9.49 -1.32 -1.06
CA LEU A 166 8.15 -1.68 -1.50
C LEU A 166 7.76 -3.02 -0.91
N GLN A 167 6.61 -3.07 -0.27
CA GLN A 167 5.97 -4.32 0.10
C GLN A 167 4.96 -4.68 -0.98
N LEU A 168 5.20 -5.76 -1.70
CA LEU A 168 4.33 -6.27 -2.74
C LEU A 168 3.14 -7.05 -2.15
N LYS A 169 2.11 -7.29 -2.96
CA LYS A 169 0.90 -8.03 -2.54
C LYS A 169 1.16 -9.50 -2.19
N ASN A 170 2.22 -10.10 -2.73
CA ASN A 170 2.66 -11.44 -2.33
C ASN A 170 3.44 -11.46 -1.00
N GLY A 171 3.58 -10.31 -0.32
CA GLY A 171 4.30 -10.19 0.95
C GLY A 171 5.80 -9.93 0.82
N GLN A 172 6.38 -10.00 -0.38
CA GLN A 172 7.80 -9.71 -0.60
C GLN A 172 8.10 -8.22 -0.36
N ILE A 173 9.21 -7.94 0.33
CA ILE A 173 9.71 -6.58 0.54
C ILE A 173 10.94 -6.40 -0.34
N ILE A 174 10.93 -5.39 -1.19
CA ILE A 174 11.99 -5.08 -2.15
C ILE A 174 12.50 -3.66 -1.93
N GLY A 175 13.81 -3.52 -1.82
CA GLY A 175 14.52 -2.26 -1.74
C GLY A 175 15.47 -2.06 -2.91
N LYS A 176 16.20 -0.95 -2.90
CA LYS A 176 17.18 -0.64 -3.94
C LYS A 176 18.29 -1.69 -4.02
N ASP A 177 18.71 -2.24 -2.87
CA ASP A 177 19.81 -3.19 -2.77
C ASP A 177 19.46 -4.57 -3.33
N ASP A 178 18.16 -4.90 -3.38
CA ASP A 178 17.65 -6.18 -3.87
C ASP A 178 17.58 -6.23 -5.41
N LEU A 179 17.73 -5.07 -6.08
CA LEU A 179 17.60 -4.90 -7.53
C LEU A 179 18.94 -4.55 -8.23
N VAL A 180 20.07 -4.70 -7.53
CA VAL A 180 21.41 -4.51 -8.07
C VAL A 180 21.91 -5.76 -8.77
#